data_d809104931aac65fd91ef1e6b8d2ae49
#
_entry.id   d809104931aac65fd91ef1e6b8d2ae49
#
_cell.length_a   1.000
_cell.length_b   1.000
_cell.length_c   1.000
_cell.angle_alpha   90.00
_cell.angle_beta   90.00
_cell.angle_gamma   90.00
#
_symmetry.space_group_name_H-M   'P 1'
#
loop_
_entity.id
_entity.type
_entity.pdbx_description
1 polymer ?
#
loop_
_entity_poly.entity_id
_entity_poly.type
_entity_poly.pdbx_seq_one_letter_code
_entity_poly.pdbx_strand_id
1 'polypeptide(L)'
;MATTLNARGMPTVPHAHIPAAVPYGDRGDKPATRNHSPDSEPRYMPLSRTTDRVLQILLRGDLSRIRSERVAEELGISCTTLRRRLRADHTSYQFLLDRARQYRCEKRLRARWLPGKCMADELGYIEVNSFYRAFRRWTGLSYSEYK
;
A
#
# COMPACT_ATOMS: atom_id res chain seq x y z
N MET A 1 18.30 -10.26 -9.97
CA MET A 1 17.39 -9.31 -10.45
C MET A 1 18.06 -8.01 -10.63
N ALA A 2 17.76 -7.36 -11.66
CA ALA A 2 18.40 -6.12 -11.92
C ALA A 2 17.79 -5.02 -11.09
N THR A 3 18.55 -4.26 -10.42
CA THR A 3 18.06 -3.17 -9.64
C THR A 3 18.06 -1.94 -10.50
N THR A 4 16.92 -1.33 -10.65
CA THR A 4 16.83 -0.14 -11.43
C THR A 4 17.34 1.02 -10.59
N LEU A 5 18.16 1.83 -11.12
CA LEU A 5 18.67 2.98 -10.41
C LEU A 5 18.00 4.25 -10.92
N ASN A 6 17.73 5.15 -10.01
CA ASN A 6 17.16 6.42 -10.41
C ASN A 6 18.26 7.34 -10.91
N ALA A 7 17.94 8.53 -11.26
CA ALA A 7 18.91 9.47 -11.83
C ALA A 7 20.06 9.80 -10.92
N ARG A 8 19.96 9.48 -9.66
CA ARG A 8 21.05 9.73 -8.72
C ARG A 8 21.84 8.47 -8.47
N GLY A 9 21.59 7.43 -9.21
CA GLY A 9 22.31 6.19 -9.02
C GLY A 9 21.85 5.38 -7.83
N MET A 10 20.75 5.71 -7.27
CA MET A 10 20.23 4.97 -6.12
C MET A 10 19.18 3.95 -6.56
N PRO A 11 19.10 2.86 -5.85
CA PRO A 11 18.10 1.85 -6.21
C PRO A 11 16.71 2.43 -6.10
N THR A 12 15.90 2.14 -7.03
CA THR A 12 14.55 2.63 -7.03
C THR A 12 13.67 1.68 -6.29
N VAL A 13 12.90 2.18 -5.43
CA VAL A 13 11.92 1.37 -4.75
C VAL A 13 10.88 1.00 -5.78
N PRO A 14 10.50 -0.21 -5.83
CA PRO A 14 9.55 -0.62 -6.80
C PRO A 14 8.29 0.19 -6.66
N HIS A 15 7.77 0.59 -7.71
CA HIS A 15 6.71 1.39 -7.70
C HIS A 15 5.69 0.97 -6.94
N ALA A 16 5.35 1.74 -6.24
CA ALA A 16 4.39 1.41 -5.48
C ALA A 16 3.22 1.31 -6.14
N HIS A 17 2.97 0.55 -6.74
CA HIS A 17 1.82 0.42 -7.32
C HIS A 17 0.83 0.27 -6.34
N ILE A 18 0.69 1.06 -5.38
CA ILE A 18 -0.26 0.82 -4.41
C ILE A 18 -1.56 0.57 -4.96
N PRO A 19 -2.03 1.29 -5.78
CA PRO A 19 -3.30 0.96 -6.29
C PRO A 19 -3.18 -0.23 -7.10
N ALA A 20 -2.28 -0.29 -7.80
CA ALA A 20 -2.25 -1.33 -8.68
C ALA A 20 -1.98 -2.51 -8.05
N ALA A 21 -1.60 -2.45 -6.98
CA ALA A 21 -1.15 -3.60 -6.50
C ALA A 21 -2.13 -4.42 -5.97
N VAL A 22 -3.20 -4.14 -6.02
CA VAL A 22 -4.05 -4.98 -5.47
C VAL A 22 -4.31 -5.99 -6.33
N PRO A 23 -3.66 -6.85 -6.34
CA PRO A 23 -3.68 -7.74 -7.28
C PRO A 23 -4.64 -8.67 -7.15
N TYR A 24 -5.25 -8.72 -6.19
CA TYR A 24 -6.01 -9.71 -6.06
C TYR A 24 -6.98 -9.81 -7.00
N GLY A 25 -7.31 -8.92 -7.43
CA GLY A 25 -8.30 -8.98 -8.25
C GLY A 25 -8.31 -9.85 -9.25
N ASP A 26 -7.56 -10.24 -9.51
CA ASP A 26 -7.53 -10.81 -10.58
C ASP A 26 -7.67 -12.11 -10.67
N ARG A 27 -7.58 -12.71 -9.87
CA ARG A 27 -7.66 -13.96 -9.94
C ARG A 27 -8.65 -14.32 -10.74
N GLY A 28 -9.10 -13.78 -11.19
CA GLY A 28 -9.92 -14.16 -11.79
C GLY A 28 -10.50 -14.47 -12.66
N ASP A 29 -10.63 -14.46 -12.75
CA ASP A 29 -11.09 -14.87 -13.43
C ASP A 29 -12.15 -14.88 -13.94
N LYS A 30 -12.60 -14.62 -13.88
CA LYS A 30 -13.44 -14.71 -14.21
C LYS A 30 -14.19 -14.62 -15.17
N PRO A 31 -14.61 -14.67 -15.33
CA PRO A 31 -15.37 -15.08 -16.15
C PRO A 31 -16.29 -14.26 -16.62
N ALA A 32 -16.59 -13.74 -16.17
CA ALA A 32 -17.47 -13.00 -16.48
C ALA A 32 -17.58 -12.41 -17.64
N THR A 33 -16.94 -12.50 -18.27
CA THR A 33 -16.92 -11.87 -19.34
C THR A 33 -17.91 -12.00 -20.22
N ARG A 34 -18.82 -12.76 -20.08
CA ARG A 34 -19.64 -13.02 -21.02
C ARG A 34 -20.33 -11.88 -21.56
N ASN A 35 -20.62 -10.93 -21.00
CA ASN A 35 -21.40 -9.94 -21.59
C ASN A 35 -20.57 -8.77 -21.91
N HIS A 36 -19.41 -8.98 -22.32
CA HIS A 36 -18.55 -7.94 -22.56
C HIS A 36 -18.94 -7.23 -23.83
N SER A 37 -19.19 -6.01 -23.78
CA SER A 37 -19.45 -5.26 -24.94
C SER A 37 -18.18 -4.96 -25.63
N PRO A 38 -18.13 -5.00 -26.86
CA PRO A 38 -16.91 -4.77 -27.57
C PRO A 38 -16.40 -3.37 -27.39
N ASP A 39 -17.25 -2.50 -27.01
CA ASP A 39 -16.83 -1.18 -26.86
C ASP A 39 -16.35 -0.89 -25.49
N SER A 40 -16.30 -1.82 -24.62
CA SER A 40 -15.91 -1.55 -23.31
C SER A 40 -14.45 -1.50 -23.24
N GLU A 41 -13.91 -0.42 -22.86
CA GLU A 41 -12.52 -0.39 -22.66
C GLU A 41 -12.19 -1.26 -21.56
N PRO A 42 -11.02 -1.72 -21.46
CA PRO A 42 -10.62 -2.61 -20.39
C PRO A 42 -10.82 -1.86 -19.12
N ARG A 43 -11.89 -2.09 -18.50
CA ARG A 43 -12.15 -1.42 -17.37
C ARG A 43 -11.33 -1.89 -16.31
N TYR A 44 -10.54 -1.09 -15.81
CA TYR A 44 -9.88 -1.28 -14.59
C TYR A 44 -10.97 -1.62 -13.64
N MET A 45 -10.96 -2.79 -13.11
CA MET A 45 -11.96 -3.17 -12.15
C MET A 45 -11.78 -2.28 -10.95
N PRO A 46 -12.67 -1.41 -10.69
CA PRO A 46 -12.47 -0.53 -9.57
C PRO A 46 -12.53 -1.33 -8.29
N LEU A 47 -11.66 -1.04 -7.37
CA LEU A 47 -11.75 -1.60 -6.06
C LEU A 47 -13.08 -1.20 -5.50
N SER A 48 -13.58 -1.95 -4.56
CA SER A 48 -14.82 -1.56 -3.95
C SER A 48 -14.64 -0.19 -3.34
N ARG A 49 -15.72 0.53 -3.25
CA ARG A 49 -15.68 1.85 -2.68
C ARG A 49 -15.04 1.85 -1.29
N THR A 50 -15.28 0.83 -0.51
CA THR A 50 -14.72 0.73 0.83
C THR A 50 -13.20 0.61 0.78
N THR A 51 -12.68 -0.31 -0.01
CA THR A 51 -11.22 -0.50 -0.11
C THR A 51 -10.54 0.77 -0.60
N ASP A 52 -11.12 1.41 -1.60
CA ASP A 52 -10.56 2.63 -2.14
C ASP A 52 -10.55 3.74 -1.09
N ARG A 53 -11.62 3.90 -0.35
CA ARG A 53 -11.70 4.92 0.68
C ARG A 53 -10.72 4.65 1.82
N VAL A 54 -10.56 3.39 2.21
CA VAL A 54 -9.58 3.02 3.24
C VAL A 54 -8.19 3.42 2.77
N LEU A 55 -7.85 3.10 1.53
CA LEU A 55 -6.54 3.43 1.01
C LEU A 55 -6.32 4.94 0.98
N GLN A 56 -7.32 5.70 0.59
CA GLN A 56 -7.21 7.15 0.59
C GLN A 56 -7.01 7.71 1.99
N ILE A 57 -7.72 7.18 2.97
CA ILE A 57 -7.56 7.59 4.36
C ILE A 57 -6.14 7.32 4.83
N LEU A 58 -5.62 6.15 4.52
CA LEU A 58 -4.26 5.78 4.92
C LEU A 58 -3.21 6.65 4.23
N LEU A 59 -3.40 6.95 2.97
CA LEU A 59 -2.43 7.75 2.23
C LEU A 59 -2.38 9.20 2.70
N ARG A 60 -3.49 9.70 3.24
CA ARG A 60 -3.54 11.07 3.72
C ARG A 60 -3.29 11.21 5.21
N GLY A 61 -3.55 10.16 5.96
CA GLY A 61 -3.54 10.24 7.40
C GLY A 61 -2.15 10.15 8.02
N ASP A 62 -2.14 10.32 9.31
CA ASP A 62 -0.93 10.17 10.09
C ASP A 62 -0.78 8.70 10.43
N LEU A 63 0.10 8.02 9.74
CA LEU A 63 0.29 6.58 9.91
C LEU A 63 0.75 6.19 11.32
N SER A 64 1.26 7.13 12.07
CA SER A 64 1.69 6.82 13.42
C SER A 64 0.52 6.71 14.39
N ARG A 65 -0.60 7.27 14.02
CA ARG A 65 -1.76 7.29 14.91
C ARG A 65 -2.98 6.57 14.38
N ILE A 66 -2.93 6.14 13.14
CA ILE A 66 -4.11 5.58 12.53
C ILE A 66 -4.33 4.15 12.96
N ARG A 67 -5.56 3.80 13.18
CA ARG A 67 -5.95 2.45 13.57
C ARG A 67 -7.17 2.05 12.79
N SER A 68 -7.37 0.76 12.65
CA SER A 68 -8.51 0.25 11.88
C SER A 68 -9.85 0.73 12.45
N GLU A 69 -9.93 0.87 13.77
CA GLU A 69 -11.13 1.34 14.42
C GLU A 69 -11.46 2.77 13.98
N ARG A 70 -10.43 3.60 13.88
CA ARG A 70 -10.62 4.96 13.47
C ARG A 70 -11.05 5.05 12.02
N VAL A 71 -10.48 4.21 11.19
CA VAL A 71 -10.85 4.15 9.79
C VAL A 71 -12.31 3.71 9.63
N ALA A 72 -12.71 2.68 10.37
CA ALA A 72 -14.09 2.21 10.33
C ALA A 72 -15.05 3.30 10.78
N GLU A 73 -14.69 4.02 11.85
CA GLU A 73 -15.49 5.08 12.36
C GLU A 73 -15.64 6.20 11.31
N GLU A 74 -14.57 6.57 10.65
CA GLU A 74 -14.60 7.58 9.61
C GLU A 74 -15.48 7.16 8.43
N LEU A 75 -15.57 5.86 8.19
CA LEU A 75 -16.40 5.34 7.13
C LEU A 75 -17.85 5.11 7.59
N GLY A 76 -18.12 5.28 8.86
CA GLY A 76 -19.46 5.06 9.39
C GLY A 76 -19.86 3.60 9.47
N ILE A 77 -18.92 2.72 9.65
CA ILE A 77 -19.21 1.29 9.73
C ILE A 77 -18.45 0.67 10.90
N SER A 78 -18.84 -0.53 11.30
CA SER A 78 -18.15 -1.22 12.38
C SER A 78 -16.86 -1.85 11.88
N CYS A 79 -15.96 -2.16 12.79
CA CYS A 79 -14.72 -2.85 12.45
C CYS A 79 -15.01 -4.20 11.80
N THR A 80 -16.03 -4.88 12.27
CA THR A 80 -16.39 -6.18 11.69
C THR A 80 -16.85 -6.02 10.24
N THR A 81 -17.64 -4.99 9.97
CA THR A 81 -18.08 -4.70 8.61
C THR A 81 -16.90 -4.31 7.73
N LEU A 82 -15.99 -3.48 8.26
CA LEU A 82 -14.81 -3.09 7.53
C LEU A 82 -14.01 -4.33 7.13
N ARG A 83 -13.75 -5.20 8.09
CA ARG A 83 -12.96 -6.40 7.85
C ARG A 83 -13.62 -7.31 6.82
N ARG A 84 -14.94 -7.44 6.90
CA ARG A 84 -15.68 -8.28 5.96
C ARG A 84 -15.62 -7.72 4.54
N ARG A 85 -15.78 -6.40 4.41
CA ARG A 85 -15.74 -5.76 3.09
C ARG A 85 -14.35 -5.83 2.45
N LEU A 86 -13.31 -5.65 3.27
CA LEU A 86 -11.95 -5.78 2.75
C LEU A 86 -11.66 -7.21 2.33
N ARG A 87 -12.16 -8.18 3.09
CA ARG A 87 -11.96 -9.57 2.74
C ARG A 87 -12.68 -9.92 1.43
N ALA A 88 -13.84 -9.31 1.18
CA ALA A 88 -14.53 -9.53 -0.07
C ALA A 88 -13.72 -9.02 -1.26
N ASP A 89 -12.85 -8.03 -1.05
CA ASP A 89 -11.95 -7.54 -2.07
C ASP A 89 -10.59 -8.26 -2.02
N HIS A 90 -10.53 -9.36 -1.31
CA HIS A 90 -9.30 -10.17 -1.19
C HIS A 90 -8.12 -9.37 -0.60
N THR A 91 -8.40 -8.47 0.31
CA THR A 91 -7.37 -7.69 0.97
C THR A 91 -7.63 -7.59 2.47
N SER A 92 -6.81 -6.87 3.17
CA SER A 92 -6.97 -6.64 4.60
C SER A 92 -6.46 -5.26 4.96
N TYR A 93 -6.86 -4.79 6.14
CA TYR A 93 -6.37 -3.51 6.63
C TYR A 93 -4.83 -3.52 6.75
N GLN A 94 -4.26 -4.60 7.24
CA GLN A 94 -2.81 -4.68 7.39
C GLN A 94 -2.09 -4.63 6.04
N PHE A 95 -2.64 -5.27 5.04
CA PHE A 95 -2.05 -5.22 3.72
C PHE A 95 -2.10 -3.79 3.16
N LEU A 96 -3.23 -3.12 3.31
CA LEU A 96 -3.37 -1.75 2.82
C LEU A 96 -2.46 -0.79 3.60
N LEU A 97 -2.33 -0.99 4.90
CA LEU A 97 -1.44 -0.19 5.72
C LEU A 97 0.02 -0.37 5.28
N ASP A 98 0.41 -1.61 5.02
CA ASP A 98 1.77 -1.89 4.56
C ASP A 98 2.04 -1.18 3.22
N ARG A 99 1.08 -1.22 2.33
CA ARG A 99 1.22 -0.55 1.03
C ARG A 99 1.28 0.97 1.18
N ALA A 100 0.49 1.54 2.07
CA ALA A 100 0.52 2.96 2.33
C ALA A 100 1.86 3.38 2.94
N ARG A 101 2.40 2.57 3.83
CA ARG A 101 3.71 2.80 4.42
C ARG A 101 4.81 2.77 3.36
N GLN A 102 4.76 1.77 2.49
CA GLN A 102 5.73 1.65 1.41
C GLN A 102 5.68 2.89 0.50
N TYR A 103 4.49 3.29 0.11
CA TYR A 103 4.31 4.46 -0.74
C TYR A 103 4.87 5.72 -0.08
N ARG A 104 4.55 5.93 1.19
CA ARG A 104 5.03 7.10 1.90
C ARG A 104 6.55 7.09 2.07
N CYS A 105 7.12 5.93 2.35
CA CYS A 105 8.56 5.77 2.46
C CYS A 105 9.23 6.15 1.15
N GLU A 106 8.72 5.63 0.05
CA GLU A 106 9.26 5.92 -1.25
C GLU A 106 9.18 7.41 -1.57
N LYS A 107 8.04 8.01 -1.29
CA LYS A 107 7.84 9.42 -1.55
C LYS A 107 8.80 10.27 -0.72
N ARG A 108 9.02 9.89 0.53
CA ARG A 108 9.95 10.62 1.39
C ARG A 108 11.38 10.50 0.91
N LEU A 109 11.80 9.31 0.57
CA LEU A 109 13.17 9.07 0.12
C LEU A 109 13.48 9.77 -1.20
N ARG A 110 12.46 9.98 -2.03
CA ARG A 110 12.66 10.76 -3.25
C ARG A 110 12.90 12.23 -2.94
N ALA A 111 12.36 12.72 -1.84
CA ALA A 111 12.54 14.10 -1.45
C ALA A 111 13.86 14.30 -0.72
N ARG A 112 14.12 13.44 0.22
CA ARG A 112 15.37 13.48 0.97
C ARG A 112 15.54 12.22 1.79
N TRP A 113 16.77 11.88 2.07
CA TRP A 113 17.05 10.74 2.91
C TRP A 113 16.78 11.09 4.38
N LEU A 114 16.25 10.14 5.12
CA LEU A 114 15.99 10.29 6.54
C LEU A 114 16.65 9.15 7.30
N PRO A 115 17.10 9.37 8.54
CA PRO A 115 17.57 8.27 9.38
C PRO A 115 16.46 7.26 9.59
N GLY A 116 16.85 5.99 9.70
CA GLY A 116 15.88 4.92 9.82
C GLY A 116 14.90 5.09 10.96
N LYS A 117 15.37 5.60 12.10
CA LYS A 117 14.47 5.81 13.23
C LYS A 117 13.41 6.87 12.89
N CYS A 118 13.82 7.94 12.25
CA CYS A 118 12.88 9.00 11.88
C CYS A 118 11.86 8.49 10.86
N MET A 119 12.34 7.68 9.91
CA MET A 119 11.44 7.11 8.92
C MET A 119 10.46 6.13 9.58
N ALA A 120 10.95 5.29 10.50
CA ALA A 120 10.09 4.35 11.21
C ALA A 120 8.99 5.09 11.99
N ASP A 121 9.35 6.15 12.69
CA ASP A 121 8.39 6.94 13.44
C ASP A 121 7.34 7.55 12.52
N GLU A 122 7.79 8.09 11.39
CA GLU A 122 6.87 8.71 10.45
C GLU A 122 5.92 7.71 9.79
N LEU A 123 6.36 6.50 9.61
CA LEU A 123 5.54 5.45 9.03
C LEU A 123 4.67 4.72 10.05
N GLY A 124 4.85 5.04 11.33
CA GLY A 124 4.02 4.45 12.37
C GLY A 124 4.51 3.11 12.88
N TYR A 125 5.80 2.83 12.75
CA TYR A 125 6.36 1.63 13.35
C TYR A 125 6.80 1.94 14.78
N ILE A 126 6.42 1.09 15.70
CA ILE A 126 6.82 1.26 17.08
C ILE A 126 8.28 0.94 17.24
N GLU A 127 8.73 -0.09 16.57
CA GLU A 127 10.12 -0.47 16.64
C GLU A 127 10.82 -0.31 15.31
N VAL A 128 11.99 0.29 15.33
CA VAL A 128 12.74 0.55 14.11
C VAL A 128 13.10 -0.76 13.38
N ASN A 129 13.30 -1.82 14.14
CA ASN A 129 13.64 -3.10 13.50
C ASN A 129 12.49 -3.66 12.65
N SER A 130 11.26 -3.39 13.07
CA SER A 130 10.10 -3.78 12.27
C SER A 130 10.08 -3.03 10.94
N PHE A 131 10.44 -1.75 10.98
CA PHE A 131 10.58 -0.98 9.75
C PHE A 131 11.70 -1.53 8.87
N TYR A 132 12.86 -1.85 9.43
CA TYR A 132 13.96 -2.38 8.63
C TYR A 132 13.59 -3.69 7.94
N ARG A 133 12.85 -4.55 8.62
CA ARG A 133 12.37 -5.79 8.01
C ARG A 133 11.38 -5.52 6.88
N ALA A 134 10.48 -4.58 7.08
CA ALA A 134 9.54 -4.21 6.05
C ALA A 134 10.26 -3.60 4.85
N PHE A 135 11.20 -2.72 5.10
CA PHE A 135 11.95 -2.07 4.03
C PHE A 135 12.70 -3.11 3.18
N ARG A 136 13.32 -4.07 3.84
CA ARG A 136 14.02 -5.13 3.11
C ARG A 136 13.04 -5.98 2.30
N ARG A 137 11.86 -6.23 2.83
CA ARG A 137 10.83 -6.98 2.10
C ARG A 137 10.38 -6.19 0.86
N TRP A 138 10.26 -4.88 0.97
CA TRP A 138 9.80 -4.05 -0.14
C TRP A 138 10.87 -3.86 -1.23
N THR A 139 12.11 -3.70 -0.83
CA THR A 139 13.16 -3.30 -1.76
C THR A 139 14.21 -4.35 -2.05
N GLY A 140 14.32 -5.33 -1.20
CA GLY A 140 15.38 -6.33 -1.30
C GLY A 140 16.70 -5.85 -0.70
N LEU A 141 16.76 -4.63 -0.19
CA LEU A 141 17.99 -4.06 0.35
C LEU A 141 17.79 -3.65 1.79
N SER A 142 18.89 -3.60 2.55
CA SER A 142 18.78 -3.04 3.88
C SER A 142 18.68 -1.53 3.76
N TYR A 143 18.18 -0.88 4.79
CA TYR A 143 18.01 0.57 4.76
C TYR A 143 19.34 1.29 4.64
N SER A 144 20.39 0.74 5.26
CA SER A 144 21.70 1.35 5.18
C SER A 144 22.32 1.20 3.79
N GLU A 145 22.00 0.13 3.10
CA GLU A 145 22.52 -0.06 1.74
C GLU A 145 21.81 0.86 0.75
N TYR A 146 20.60 1.25 1.09
CA TYR A 146 19.84 2.12 0.21
C TYR A 146 20.34 3.56 0.28
N LYS A 147 20.98 3.94 1.35
CA LYS A 147 21.45 5.30 1.55
C LYS A 147 22.48 5.81 0.48
#